data_f747ed98830e5706dd21ba04f4f3b2af
#
_entry.id   f747ed98830e5706dd21ba04f4f3b2af
#
_cell.length_a   1.000
_cell.length_b   1.000
_cell.length_c   1.000
_cell.angle_alpha   90.00
_cell.angle_beta   90.00
_cell.angle_gamma   90.00
#
_symmetry.space_group_name_H-M   'P 1'
#
loop_
_entity.id
_entity.type
_entity.pdbx_description
1 polymer ?
#
loop_
_entity_poly.entity_id
_entity_poly.type
_entity_poly.pdbx_seq_one_letter_code
_entity_poly.pdbx_strand_id
1 'polypeptide(L)'
;MPQTYPQADCSGKAVGDVMSSPGPQVGDDMIVDVALSVLIGARADHLLVRDEDGRCTGLITRSQMTAHRQSSWYTEETRLRDLIYDRGPFTSPVMSAHDAERAMRQRALRASPVIGEDGHALGVVVLTR
;
A
#
# COMPACT_ATOMS: atom_id res chain seq x y z
N MET A 1 33.44 -15.82 4.93
CA MET A 1 32.95 -15.45 5.20
C MET A 1 32.46 -14.93 5.40
N PRO A 2 32.18 -14.86 5.44
CA PRO A 2 31.38 -14.33 5.63
C PRO A 2 30.84 -13.83 6.06
N GLN A 3 30.27 -13.53 6.09
CA GLN A 3 29.60 -13.08 6.46
C GLN A 3 28.83 -12.85 6.92
N THR A 4 28.62 -13.06 7.01
CA THR A 4 27.67 -12.79 7.39
C THR A 4 27.31 -12.29 8.12
N TYR A 5 26.83 -11.92 8.25
CA TYR A 5 26.34 -11.30 8.86
C TYR A 5 25.51 -10.83 9.24
N PRO A 6 25.47 -10.73 9.73
CA PRO A 6 24.35 -10.58 10.17
C PRO A 6 23.50 -9.64 9.91
N GLN A 7 23.38 -9.32 9.58
CA GLN A 7 22.57 -8.53 9.34
C GLN A 7 21.56 -8.78 9.09
N ALA A 8 21.72 -9.68 9.34
CA ALA A 8 20.60 -9.97 9.24
C ALA A 8 19.56 -9.07 9.08
N ASP A 9 19.70 -8.15 9.18
CA ASP A 9 18.71 -7.19 8.92
C ASP A 9 18.36 -7.22 7.46
N CYS A 10 17.60 -6.27 7.01
CA CYS A 10 17.12 -6.22 5.65
C CYS A 10 18.16 -5.76 4.66
N SER A 11 19.37 -5.43 5.10
CA SER A 11 20.31 -4.74 4.23
C SER A 11 20.76 -5.58 3.04
N GLY A 12 20.71 -6.89 3.13
CA GLY A 12 21.11 -7.74 2.02
C GLY A 12 19.97 -8.27 1.19
N LYS A 13 18.74 -7.82 1.43
CA LYS A 13 17.58 -8.39 0.77
C LYS A 13 16.89 -7.38 -0.12
N ALA A 14 16.25 -7.91 -1.17
CA ALA A 14 15.39 -7.09 -2.02
C ALA A 14 13.99 -7.06 -1.43
N VAL A 15 13.24 -6.05 -1.80
CA VAL A 15 11.86 -5.90 -1.35
C VAL A 15 11.03 -7.14 -1.69
N GLY A 16 11.26 -7.71 -2.88
CA GLY A 16 10.51 -8.91 -3.28
C GLY A 16 10.68 -10.09 -2.34
N ASP A 17 11.80 -10.14 -1.61
CA ASP A 17 12.07 -11.23 -0.68
C ASP A 17 11.36 -11.06 0.66
N VAL A 18 10.95 -9.85 0.99
CA VAL A 18 10.38 -9.55 2.31
C VAL A 18 8.95 -9.06 2.25
N MET A 19 8.40 -8.84 1.05
CA MET A 19 7.04 -8.34 0.92
C MET A 19 6.02 -9.40 1.32
N SER A 20 4.86 -8.91 1.76
CA SER A 20 3.70 -9.76 2.04
C SER A 20 2.78 -9.75 0.84
N SER A 21 1.78 -10.63 0.85
CA SER A 21 0.79 -10.64 -0.22
C SER A 21 0.10 -9.27 -0.29
N PRO A 22 -0.42 -8.89 -1.47
CA PRO A 22 -0.98 -7.54 -1.62
C PRO A 22 -2.25 -7.31 -0.81
N GLY A 23 -2.97 -8.35 -0.43
CA GLY A 23 -4.22 -8.18 0.27
C GLY A 23 -5.32 -7.76 -0.67
N PRO A 24 -6.43 -7.22 -0.15
CA PRO A 24 -7.55 -6.86 -0.99
C PRO A 24 -7.23 -5.68 -1.91
N GLN A 25 -7.70 -5.77 -3.15
CA GLN A 25 -7.53 -4.73 -4.15
C GLN A 25 -8.90 -4.35 -4.68
N VAL A 26 -9.13 -3.06 -4.84
CA VAL A 26 -10.42 -2.56 -5.31
C VAL A 26 -10.18 -1.50 -6.37
N GLY A 27 -11.20 -1.27 -7.21
CA GLY A 27 -11.12 -0.23 -8.22
C GLY A 27 -11.25 1.16 -7.61
N ASP A 28 -10.64 2.14 -8.24
CA ASP A 28 -10.70 3.52 -7.75
C ASP A 28 -12.07 4.15 -7.91
N ASP A 29 -12.96 3.52 -8.69
CA ASP A 29 -14.33 3.99 -8.85
C ASP A 29 -15.28 3.42 -7.79
N MET A 30 -14.78 2.60 -6.87
CA MET A 30 -15.61 2.02 -5.84
C MET A 30 -16.05 3.09 -4.85
N ILE A 31 -17.32 3.02 -4.44
CA ILE A 31 -17.84 3.93 -3.42
C ILE A 31 -17.15 3.64 -2.09
N VAL A 32 -16.81 4.68 -1.36
CA VAL A 32 -16.01 4.54 -0.14
C VAL A 32 -16.68 3.64 0.89
N ASP A 33 -17.99 3.77 1.07
CA ASP A 33 -18.69 2.93 2.05
C ASP A 33 -18.59 1.45 1.70
N VAL A 34 -18.64 1.12 0.39
CA VAL A 34 -18.49 -0.25 -0.06
C VAL A 34 -17.05 -0.72 0.17
N ALA A 35 -16.08 0.14 -0.15
CA ALA A 35 -14.68 -0.19 0.04
C ALA A 35 -14.37 -0.46 1.51
N LEU A 36 -14.94 0.34 2.41
CA LEU A 36 -14.74 0.13 3.83
C LEU A 36 -15.30 -1.22 4.27
N SER A 37 -16.45 -1.62 3.72
CA SER A 37 -17.03 -2.92 4.01
C SER A 37 -16.12 -4.06 3.52
N VAL A 38 -15.51 -3.90 2.34
CA VAL A 38 -14.57 -4.88 1.82
C VAL A 38 -13.38 -5.02 2.77
N LEU A 39 -12.84 -3.88 3.21
CA LEU A 39 -11.69 -3.87 4.10
C LEU A 39 -12.01 -4.57 5.42
N ILE A 40 -13.17 -4.27 5.99
CA ILE A 40 -13.58 -4.87 7.26
C ILE A 40 -13.82 -6.36 7.07
N GLY A 41 -14.47 -6.76 5.98
CA GLY A 41 -14.72 -8.17 5.70
C GLY A 41 -13.43 -8.95 5.51
N ALA A 42 -12.41 -8.33 4.95
CA ALA A 42 -11.12 -8.96 4.74
C ALA A 42 -10.23 -8.89 5.98
N ARG A 43 -10.67 -8.17 7.01
CA ARG A 43 -9.90 -7.96 8.24
C ARG A 43 -8.54 -7.36 7.95
N ALA A 44 -8.52 -6.43 6.99
CA ALA A 44 -7.30 -5.78 6.56
C ALA A 44 -7.22 -4.37 7.13
N ASP A 45 -6.01 -3.81 7.12
CA ASP A 45 -5.78 -2.45 7.58
C ASP A 45 -5.72 -1.47 6.43
N HIS A 46 -5.61 -1.97 5.21
CA HIS A 46 -5.49 -1.13 4.02
C HIS A 46 -6.09 -1.84 2.83
N LEU A 47 -6.37 -1.04 1.80
CA LEU A 47 -6.78 -1.55 0.49
C LEU A 47 -5.80 -1.03 -0.53
N LEU A 48 -5.47 -1.84 -1.51
CA LEU A 48 -4.78 -1.36 -2.69
C LEU A 48 -5.83 -0.90 -3.70
N VAL A 49 -5.59 0.25 -4.30
CA VAL A 49 -6.51 0.85 -5.25
C VAL A 49 -5.92 0.69 -6.64
N ARG A 50 -6.75 0.29 -7.59
CA ARG A 50 -6.30 0.10 -8.97
C ARG A 50 -7.21 0.86 -9.92
N ASP A 51 -6.67 1.19 -11.10
CA ASP A 51 -7.45 1.85 -12.12
C ASP A 51 -8.18 0.81 -12.97
N GLU A 52 -8.83 1.26 -14.04
CA GLU A 52 -9.61 0.36 -14.89
C GLU A 52 -8.74 -0.60 -15.68
N ASP A 53 -7.45 -0.33 -15.80
CA ASP A 53 -6.51 -1.24 -16.45
C ASP A 53 -5.91 -2.25 -15.48
N GLY A 54 -6.29 -2.19 -14.22
CA GLY A 54 -5.79 -3.11 -13.21
C GLY A 54 -4.47 -2.70 -12.58
N ARG A 55 -3.95 -1.54 -12.96
CA ARG A 55 -2.68 -1.06 -12.41
C ARG A 55 -2.92 -0.41 -11.06
N CYS A 56 -1.99 -0.65 -10.14
CA CYS A 56 -2.11 -0.08 -8.81
C CYS A 56 -1.90 1.43 -8.87
N THR A 57 -2.86 2.18 -8.35
CA THR A 57 -2.79 3.63 -8.29
C THR A 57 -2.59 4.15 -6.88
N GLY A 58 -2.65 3.30 -5.87
CA GLY A 58 -2.42 3.76 -4.53
C GLY A 58 -2.77 2.75 -3.47
N LEU A 59 -2.54 3.17 -2.24
CA LEU A 59 -2.87 2.40 -1.05
C LEU A 59 -3.60 3.34 -0.10
N ILE A 60 -4.76 2.90 0.40
CA ILE A 60 -5.53 3.71 1.34
C ILE A 60 -5.76 2.89 2.60
N THR A 61 -5.59 3.52 3.75
CA THR A 61 -5.75 2.85 5.04
C THR A 61 -7.16 3.04 5.57
N ARG A 62 -7.53 2.17 6.50
CA ARG A 62 -8.81 2.28 7.17
C ARG A 62 -8.97 3.64 7.87
N SER A 63 -7.92 4.10 8.55
CA SER A 63 -8.00 5.38 9.24
C SER A 63 -8.18 6.55 8.28
N GLN A 64 -7.55 6.47 7.10
CA GLN A 64 -7.74 7.52 6.10
C GLN A 64 -9.19 7.56 5.61
N MET A 65 -9.77 6.41 5.32
CA MET A 65 -11.17 6.36 4.89
C MET A 65 -12.11 6.89 5.97
N THR A 66 -11.86 6.52 7.22
CA THR A 66 -12.68 6.98 8.33
C THR A 66 -12.59 8.48 8.49
N ALA A 67 -11.39 9.03 8.37
CA ALA A 67 -11.19 10.48 8.47
C ALA A 67 -11.93 11.22 7.37
N HIS A 68 -11.89 10.70 6.14
CA HIS A 68 -12.58 11.35 5.02
C HIS A 68 -14.09 11.29 5.19
N ARG A 69 -14.61 10.22 5.78
CA ARG A 69 -16.05 10.11 6.00
C ARG A 69 -16.57 11.15 6.97
N GLN A 70 -15.69 11.72 7.78
CA GLN A 70 -16.08 12.77 8.73
C GLN A 70 -15.97 14.17 8.13
N SER A 71 -15.53 14.27 6.88
CA SER A 71 -15.39 15.56 6.20
C SER A 71 -16.75 16.07 5.75
N SER A 72 -16.90 17.39 5.74
CA SER A 72 -18.18 18.01 5.37
C SER A 72 -18.55 17.78 3.91
N TRP A 73 -17.55 17.53 3.05
CA TRP A 73 -17.79 17.31 1.62
C TRP A 73 -18.16 15.88 1.28
N TYR A 74 -18.06 14.96 2.26
CA TYR A 74 -18.30 13.54 2.03
C TYR A 74 -19.78 13.26 1.78
N THR A 75 -20.08 12.41 0.81
CA THR A 75 -21.44 11.95 0.53
C THR A 75 -21.42 10.43 0.38
N GLU A 76 -22.61 9.83 0.33
CA GLU A 76 -22.74 8.39 0.13
C GLU A 76 -22.27 7.96 -1.25
N GLU A 77 -22.07 8.91 -2.17
CA GLU A 77 -21.62 8.61 -3.52
C GLU A 77 -20.14 8.88 -3.73
N THR A 78 -19.44 9.30 -2.69
CA THR A 78 -18.01 9.57 -2.77
C THR A 78 -17.27 8.30 -3.14
N ARG A 79 -16.36 8.41 -4.12
CA ARG A 79 -15.59 7.27 -4.60
C ARG A 79 -14.15 7.37 -4.12
N LEU A 80 -13.45 6.23 -4.13
CA LEU A 80 -12.07 6.21 -3.64
C LEU A 80 -11.20 7.22 -4.38
N ARG A 81 -11.38 7.38 -5.70
CA ARG A 81 -10.56 8.32 -6.45
C ARG A 81 -10.75 9.78 -6.02
N ASP A 82 -11.81 10.07 -5.26
CA ASP A 82 -12.07 11.42 -4.78
C ASP A 82 -11.32 11.72 -3.48
N LEU A 83 -10.70 10.71 -2.88
CA LEU A 83 -10.02 10.85 -1.59
C LEU A 83 -8.55 11.20 -1.79
N ILE A 84 -7.95 11.67 -0.72
CA ILE A 84 -6.50 11.90 -0.67
C ILE A 84 -5.87 10.66 -0.04
N TYR A 85 -4.98 10.00 -0.76
CA TYR A 85 -4.28 8.83 -0.28
C TYR A 85 -2.92 8.73 -0.97
N ASP A 86 -2.10 7.79 -0.54
CA ASP A 86 -0.78 7.64 -1.12
C ASP A 86 -0.88 7.13 -2.56
N ARG A 87 -0.41 7.94 -3.51
CA ARG A 87 -0.45 7.61 -4.93
C ARG A 87 0.94 7.40 -5.52
N GLY A 88 1.91 7.16 -4.67
CA GLY A 88 3.26 6.88 -5.14
C GLY A 88 4.21 8.03 -4.87
N PRO A 89 5.46 7.87 -5.27
CA PRO A 89 6.02 6.71 -6.00
C PRO A 89 6.00 5.46 -5.15
N PHE A 90 5.90 4.32 -5.84
CA PHE A 90 5.78 3.03 -5.18
C PHE A 90 7.10 2.28 -5.18
N THR A 91 7.14 1.20 -4.43
CA THR A 91 8.33 0.40 -4.22
C THR A 91 8.49 -0.62 -5.33
N SER A 92 9.71 -0.81 -5.80
CA SER A 92 10.03 -1.82 -6.80
C SER A 92 10.46 -3.12 -6.10
N PRO A 93 10.14 -4.30 -6.65
CA PRO A 93 10.56 -5.55 -6.02
C PRO A 93 12.08 -5.75 -6.01
N VAL A 94 12.81 -5.06 -6.88
CA VAL A 94 14.27 -5.18 -6.94
C VAL A 94 14.98 -4.15 -6.08
N MET A 95 14.25 -3.20 -5.53
CA MET A 95 14.84 -2.23 -4.61
C MET A 95 15.32 -2.96 -3.34
N SER A 96 16.39 -2.46 -2.72
CA SER A 96 16.81 -3.07 -1.47
C SER A 96 15.76 -2.80 -0.39
N ALA A 97 15.55 -3.78 0.48
CA ALA A 97 14.59 -3.63 1.56
C ALA A 97 14.97 -2.47 2.48
N HIS A 98 16.28 -2.28 2.68
CA HIS A 98 16.75 -1.18 3.50
C HIS A 98 16.39 0.18 2.91
N ASP A 99 16.60 0.34 1.60
CA ASP A 99 16.29 1.61 0.94
C ASP A 99 14.79 1.87 0.94
N ALA A 100 13.99 0.82 0.74
CA ALA A 100 12.55 0.95 0.78
C ALA A 100 12.08 1.39 2.16
N GLU A 101 12.65 0.81 3.20
CA GLU A 101 12.30 1.16 4.57
C GLU A 101 12.64 2.63 4.85
N ARG A 102 13.81 3.07 4.41
CA ARG A 102 14.19 4.47 4.59
C ARG A 102 13.25 5.42 3.88
N ALA A 103 12.88 5.10 2.64
CA ALA A 103 11.96 5.93 1.87
C ALA A 103 10.60 6.01 2.55
N MET A 104 10.12 4.88 3.06
CA MET A 104 8.83 4.86 3.73
C MET A 104 8.85 5.71 5.01
N ARG A 105 9.95 5.64 5.78
CA ARG A 105 10.07 6.45 6.98
C ARG A 105 10.09 7.93 6.65
N GLN A 106 10.77 8.31 5.57
CA GLN A 106 10.82 9.71 5.15
C GLN A 106 9.45 10.24 4.74
N ARG A 107 8.59 9.36 4.23
CA ARG A 107 7.25 9.74 3.80
C ARG A 107 6.19 9.43 4.86
N ALA A 108 6.62 8.97 6.03
CA ALA A 108 5.72 8.59 7.13
C ALA A 108 4.70 7.54 6.72
N LEU A 109 5.13 6.59 5.89
CA LEU A 109 4.29 5.48 5.45
C LEU A 109 4.54 4.26 6.30
N ARG A 110 3.49 3.52 6.61
CA ARG A 110 3.61 2.27 7.34
C ARG A 110 3.51 1.08 6.41
N ALA A 111 3.01 1.29 5.21
CA ALA A 111 2.89 0.25 4.19
C ALA A 111 3.02 0.89 2.83
N SER A 112 3.56 0.15 1.88
CA SER A 112 3.71 0.64 0.52
C SER A 112 3.51 -0.51 -0.45
N PRO A 113 2.75 -0.30 -1.53
CA PRO A 113 2.60 -1.33 -2.55
C PRO A 113 3.93 -1.59 -3.24
N VAL A 114 4.14 -2.85 -3.61
CA VAL A 114 5.29 -3.26 -4.41
C VAL A 114 4.78 -3.50 -5.82
N ILE A 115 5.27 -2.73 -6.77
CA ILE A 115 4.69 -2.68 -8.11
C ILE A 115 5.67 -3.29 -9.11
N GLY A 116 5.17 -4.19 -9.94
CA GLY A 116 5.96 -4.78 -11.01
C GLY A 116 6.07 -3.86 -12.21
N GLU A 117 6.78 -4.31 -13.23
CA GLU A 117 7.04 -3.51 -14.42
C GLU A 117 5.76 -3.16 -15.17
N ASP A 118 4.74 -3.99 -15.06
CA ASP A 118 3.47 -3.78 -15.74
C ASP A 118 2.51 -2.90 -14.95
N GLY A 119 2.93 -2.44 -13.77
CA GLY A 119 2.09 -1.58 -12.94
C GLY A 119 1.18 -2.31 -11.98
N HIS A 120 1.18 -3.64 -12.00
CA HIS A 120 0.34 -4.41 -11.09
C HIS A 120 1.02 -4.61 -9.74
N ALA A 121 0.22 -4.68 -8.69
CA ALA A 121 0.75 -4.89 -7.35
C ALA A 121 1.18 -6.34 -7.18
N LEU A 122 2.42 -6.53 -6.76
CA LEU A 122 2.97 -7.86 -6.47
C LEU A 122 2.83 -8.19 -5.00
N GLY A 123 2.82 -7.19 -4.16
CA GLY A 123 2.74 -7.37 -2.73
C GLY A 123 2.76 -6.05 -2.02
N VAL A 124 2.97 -6.09 -0.72
CA VAL A 124 3.03 -4.90 0.13
C VAL A 124 4.22 -5.05 1.07
N VAL A 125 4.97 -3.98 1.22
CA VAL A 125 6.01 -3.90 2.25
C VAL A 125 5.44 -3.14 3.43
N VAL A 126 5.59 -3.71 4.62
CA VAL A 126 5.05 -3.10 5.85
C VAL A 126 6.21 -2.77 6.76
N LEU A 127 6.20 -1.55 7.29
CA LEU A 127 7.16 -1.17 8.33
C LEU A 127 6.70 -1.77 9.64
N THR A 128 7.64 -2.41 10.33
CA THR A 128 7.32 -3.07 11.59
C THR A 128 7.71 -2.19 12.75
N ARG A 129 7.58 -0.95 12.69
CA ARG A 129 7.82 -0.05 13.80
C ARG A 129 7.59 1.36 13.39
#